data_b5b0076477b53222d8b415c73472681d
#
_entry.id   b5b0076477b53222d8b415c73472681d
#
_cell.length_a   1.000
_cell.length_b   1.000
_cell.length_c   1.000
_cell.angle_alpha   90.00
_cell.angle_beta   90.00
_cell.angle_gamma   90.00
#
_symmetry.space_group_name_H-M   'P 1'
#
loop_
_entity.id
_entity.type
_entity.pdbx_description
1 polymer ?
#
loop_
_entity_poly.entity_id
_entity_poly.type
_entity_poly.pdbx_seq_one_letter_code
_entity_poly.pdbx_strand_id
1 'polypeptide(L)'
;PNANIDDGSCAYTPFITINGSSDTTISVATTWTDPYATAANLDGAVVMVSDVSDVDASQVGDYTVSYSATNNNGTTTVVRTVHVVINQDTWLGDWSVSDNCGGGTGLALNGSPNVIAGGSDAQILITEFFSGITGSYGTAICQIDGENITIAQASDGAPGGLGDIIYEGFGSMNSDGVSFTITFTWQNTTPFTGGSGTCQATYSK
;
A
#
# COMPACT_ATOMS: atom_id res chain seq x y z
N PRO A 1 -15.75 -50.59 -25.54
CA PRO A 1 -14.38 -50.84 -25.96
C PRO A 1 -13.47 -50.27 -24.93
N ASN A 2 -12.65 -51.13 -24.30
CA ASN A 2 -11.59 -50.67 -23.38
C ASN A 2 -10.40 -50.29 -24.22
N ALA A 3 -10.21 -48.99 -24.48
CA ALA A 3 -8.97 -48.47 -25.02
C ALA A 3 -7.93 -48.54 -23.89
N ASN A 4 -7.22 -49.64 -23.80
CA ASN A 4 -6.19 -49.88 -22.78
C ASN A 4 -4.77 -49.77 -23.36
N ILE A 5 -4.65 -49.27 -24.58
CA ILE A 5 -3.39 -49.00 -25.27
C ILE A 5 -3.54 -47.64 -25.88
N ASP A 6 -2.67 -46.71 -25.47
CA ASP A 6 -2.46 -45.42 -26.19
C ASP A 6 -1.81 -45.77 -27.54
N ASP A 7 -2.57 -45.64 -28.60
CA ASP A 7 -2.12 -45.87 -29.99
C ASP A 7 -1.47 -44.60 -30.61
N GLY A 8 -1.19 -43.57 -29.77
CA GLY A 8 -0.66 -42.32 -30.19
C GLY A 8 -1.64 -41.39 -30.92
N SER A 9 -2.95 -41.78 -30.97
CA SER A 9 -3.99 -40.99 -31.64
C SER A 9 -4.53 -39.86 -30.77
N CYS A 10 -4.23 -39.84 -29.46
CA CYS A 10 -4.64 -38.79 -28.56
C CYS A 10 -3.68 -37.59 -28.68
N ALA A 11 -4.18 -36.52 -29.26
CA ALA A 11 -3.45 -35.24 -29.36
C ALA A 11 -3.69 -34.40 -28.12
N TYR A 12 -2.64 -34.08 -27.38
CA TYR A 12 -2.71 -33.25 -26.17
C TYR A 12 -1.95 -31.95 -26.36
N THR A 13 -2.58 -30.84 -25.95
CA THR A 13 -1.87 -29.55 -25.78
C THR A 13 -0.93 -29.63 -24.58
N PRO A 14 0.06 -28.71 -24.43
CA PRO A 14 0.94 -28.68 -23.28
C PRO A 14 0.19 -28.45 -21.97
N PHE A 15 0.72 -28.97 -20.85
CA PHE A 15 0.32 -28.61 -19.51
C PHE A 15 1.18 -27.46 -19.00
N ILE A 16 0.56 -26.42 -18.44
CA ILE A 16 1.27 -25.30 -17.80
C ILE A 16 1.07 -25.37 -16.29
N THR A 17 2.16 -25.26 -15.54
CA THR A 17 2.16 -25.15 -14.09
C THR A 17 2.71 -23.77 -13.71
N ILE A 18 1.89 -22.94 -13.06
CA ILE A 18 2.30 -21.66 -12.53
C ILE A 18 3.18 -21.89 -11.30
N ASN A 19 4.38 -21.27 -11.24
CA ASN A 19 5.25 -21.34 -10.07
C ASN A 19 4.74 -20.39 -8.99
N GLY A 20 4.47 -20.89 -7.79
CA GLY A 20 3.87 -20.12 -6.71
C GLY A 20 2.36 -19.94 -6.86
N SER A 21 1.81 -18.86 -6.28
CA SER A 21 0.37 -18.58 -6.32
C SER A 21 -0.08 -18.08 -7.69
N SER A 22 -1.24 -18.52 -8.16
CA SER A 22 -1.92 -17.93 -9.34
C SER A 22 -2.70 -16.65 -9.01
N ASP A 23 -2.80 -16.32 -7.74
CA ASP A 23 -3.42 -15.11 -7.20
C ASP A 23 -2.48 -14.54 -6.14
N THR A 24 -1.99 -13.31 -6.34
CA THR A 24 -0.93 -12.70 -5.51
C THR A 24 -1.28 -11.25 -5.22
N THR A 25 -1.11 -10.83 -3.97
CA THR A 25 -1.26 -9.44 -3.55
C THR A 25 0.12 -8.86 -3.19
N ILE A 26 0.40 -7.67 -3.67
CA ILE A 26 1.61 -6.90 -3.37
C ILE A 26 1.26 -5.47 -2.96
N SER A 27 2.12 -4.82 -2.18
CA SER A 27 1.99 -3.39 -1.87
C SER A 27 2.39 -2.54 -3.08
N VAL A 28 1.67 -1.45 -3.33
CA VAL A 28 2.07 -0.46 -4.33
C VAL A 28 3.45 0.13 -4.00
N ALA A 29 4.15 0.61 -5.01
CA ALA A 29 5.52 1.13 -4.92
C ALA A 29 6.57 0.09 -4.46
N THR A 30 6.27 -1.20 -4.57
CA THR A 30 7.23 -2.29 -4.35
C THR A 30 7.73 -2.87 -5.67
N THR A 31 8.79 -3.67 -5.62
CA THR A 31 9.28 -4.35 -6.81
C THR A 31 8.53 -5.66 -7.01
N TRP A 32 7.91 -5.82 -8.18
CA TRP A 32 7.34 -7.09 -8.62
C TRP A 32 8.39 -7.91 -9.40
N THR A 33 8.49 -9.20 -9.08
CA THR A 33 9.28 -10.17 -9.84
C THR A 33 8.41 -11.39 -10.11
N ASP A 34 8.15 -11.66 -11.38
CA ASP A 34 7.35 -12.82 -11.79
C ASP A 34 8.08 -14.13 -11.47
N PRO A 35 7.48 -15.08 -10.70
CA PRO A 35 8.04 -16.41 -10.48
C PRO A 35 7.96 -17.32 -11.70
N TYR A 36 7.34 -16.87 -12.79
CA TYR A 36 7.11 -17.58 -14.06
C TYR A 36 6.22 -18.83 -13.95
N ALA A 37 6.21 -19.60 -15.03
CA ALA A 37 5.53 -20.88 -15.15
C ALA A 37 6.42 -21.88 -15.90
N THR A 38 6.11 -23.16 -15.75
CA THR A 38 6.75 -24.24 -16.51
C THR A 38 5.71 -24.94 -17.35
N ALA A 39 6.11 -25.52 -18.48
CA ALA A 39 5.22 -26.31 -19.32
C ALA A 39 5.89 -27.59 -19.79
N ALA A 40 5.09 -28.63 -19.95
CA ALA A 40 5.52 -29.92 -20.47
C ALA A 40 4.43 -30.55 -21.32
N ASN A 41 4.84 -31.40 -22.26
CA ASN A 41 3.94 -32.33 -22.96
C ASN A 41 3.60 -33.53 -22.05
N LEU A 42 2.64 -34.34 -22.46
CA LEU A 42 2.22 -35.55 -21.72
C LEU A 42 3.35 -36.56 -21.53
N ASP A 43 4.29 -36.62 -22.48
CA ASP A 43 5.50 -37.46 -22.42
C ASP A 43 6.61 -36.90 -21.51
N GLY A 44 6.37 -35.74 -20.86
CA GLY A 44 7.32 -35.04 -20.00
C GLY A 44 8.31 -34.15 -20.73
N ALA A 45 8.25 -34.06 -22.07
CA ALA A 45 9.11 -33.15 -22.81
C ALA A 45 8.80 -31.70 -22.44
N VAL A 46 9.85 -30.92 -22.12
CA VAL A 46 9.75 -29.49 -21.75
C VAL A 46 9.32 -28.67 -22.97
N VAL A 47 8.36 -27.79 -22.77
CA VAL A 47 7.87 -26.83 -23.76
C VAL A 47 8.23 -25.42 -23.32
N MET A 48 8.63 -24.54 -24.25
CA MET A 48 8.85 -23.13 -23.95
C MET A 48 7.54 -22.45 -23.57
N VAL A 49 7.58 -21.65 -22.49
CA VAL A 49 6.50 -20.78 -22.09
C VAL A 49 6.81 -19.37 -22.56
N SER A 50 5.85 -18.73 -23.20
CA SER A 50 5.85 -17.29 -23.43
C SER A 50 4.94 -16.61 -22.41
N ASP A 51 5.34 -15.47 -21.91
CA ASP A 51 4.56 -14.65 -20.99
C ASP A 51 4.23 -13.28 -21.58
N VAL A 52 3.09 -12.74 -21.19
CA VAL A 52 2.68 -11.37 -21.43
C VAL A 52 2.18 -10.81 -20.10
N SER A 53 2.83 -9.76 -19.61
CA SER A 53 2.53 -9.12 -18.33
C SER A 53 2.14 -7.67 -18.55
N ASP A 54 1.10 -7.21 -17.85
CA ASP A 54 0.70 -5.80 -17.74
C ASP A 54 0.92 -5.23 -16.33
N VAL A 55 1.60 -5.97 -15.45
CA VAL A 55 1.79 -5.60 -14.05
C VAL A 55 2.56 -4.28 -13.91
N ASP A 56 1.89 -3.27 -13.37
CA ASP A 56 2.47 -2.01 -12.95
C ASP A 56 2.42 -1.91 -11.41
N ALA A 57 3.51 -2.26 -10.76
CA ALA A 57 3.62 -2.21 -9.31
C ALA A 57 3.70 -0.79 -8.74
N SER A 58 3.75 0.24 -9.59
CA SER A 58 3.74 1.65 -9.17
C SER A 58 2.32 2.22 -9.06
N GLN A 59 1.29 1.47 -9.46
CA GLN A 59 -0.11 1.91 -9.45
C GLN A 59 -1.01 0.84 -8.85
N VAL A 60 -1.94 1.26 -8.00
CA VAL A 60 -2.99 0.38 -7.47
C VAL A 60 -3.86 -0.14 -8.60
N GLY A 61 -4.12 -1.44 -8.61
CA GLY A 61 -4.94 -2.07 -9.63
C GLY A 61 -4.86 -3.59 -9.63
N ASP A 62 -5.67 -4.20 -10.46
CA ASP A 62 -5.65 -5.63 -10.75
C ASP A 62 -5.00 -5.85 -12.10
N TYR A 63 -3.94 -6.64 -12.10
CA TYR A 63 -3.09 -6.91 -13.25
C TYR A 63 -3.05 -8.39 -13.56
N THR A 64 -2.61 -8.74 -14.78
CA THR A 64 -2.52 -10.13 -15.19
C THR A 64 -1.16 -10.47 -15.80
N VAL A 65 -0.74 -11.71 -15.61
CA VAL A 65 0.35 -12.32 -16.37
C VAL A 65 -0.21 -13.55 -17.06
N SER A 66 -0.21 -13.54 -18.38
CA SER A 66 -0.67 -14.66 -19.21
C SER A 66 0.51 -15.51 -19.66
N TYR A 67 0.49 -16.79 -19.35
CA TYR A 67 1.51 -17.76 -19.79
C TYR A 67 0.93 -18.65 -20.87
N SER A 68 1.61 -18.77 -21.99
CA SER A 68 1.18 -19.58 -23.12
C SER A 68 2.26 -20.58 -23.52
N ALA A 69 1.87 -21.81 -23.81
CA ALA A 69 2.76 -22.84 -24.33
C ALA A 69 2.09 -23.54 -25.51
N THR A 70 2.85 -23.81 -26.55
CA THR A 70 2.35 -24.37 -27.82
C THR A 70 3.15 -25.60 -28.21
N ASN A 71 2.47 -26.64 -28.70
CA ASN A 71 3.03 -27.77 -29.41
C ASN A 71 2.29 -27.99 -30.73
N ASN A 72 2.58 -29.09 -31.41
CA ASN A 72 1.93 -29.43 -32.70
C ASN A 72 0.43 -29.67 -32.58
N ASN A 73 -0.10 -29.91 -31.36
CA ASN A 73 -1.51 -30.20 -31.10
C ASN A 73 -2.31 -28.99 -30.65
N GLY A 74 -1.64 -27.85 -30.37
CA GLY A 74 -2.30 -26.60 -30.01
C GLY A 74 -1.61 -25.83 -28.88
N THR A 75 -2.31 -24.80 -28.40
CA THR A 75 -1.85 -23.87 -27.37
C THR A 75 -2.66 -24.01 -26.11
N THR A 76 -2.01 -24.02 -24.96
CA THR A 76 -2.62 -23.83 -23.65
C THR A 76 -2.22 -22.48 -23.12
N THR A 77 -3.15 -21.77 -22.47
CA THR A 77 -2.91 -20.51 -21.78
C THR A 77 -3.45 -20.57 -20.36
N VAL A 78 -2.69 -20.08 -19.39
CA VAL A 78 -3.10 -19.88 -17.99
C VAL A 78 -2.75 -18.45 -17.57
N VAL A 79 -3.44 -17.95 -16.54
CA VAL A 79 -3.29 -16.57 -16.07
C VAL A 79 -2.96 -16.55 -14.59
N ARG A 80 -2.05 -15.66 -14.21
CA ARG A 80 -1.83 -15.20 -12.83
C ARG A 80 -2.49 -13.84 -12.67
N THR A 81 -3.20 -13.64 -11.58
CA THR A 81 -3.68 -12.32 -11.16
C THR A 81 -2.74 -11.72 -10.13
N VAL A 82 -2.44 -10.42 -10.27
CA VAL A 82 -1.62 -9.66 -9.32
C VAL A 82 -2.41 -8.44 -8.87
N HIS A 83 -2.74 -8.40 -7.59
CA HIS A 83 -3.43 -7.28 -6.95
C HIS A 83 -2.38 -6.34 -6.35
N VAL A 84 -2.26 -5.15 -6.90
CA VAL A 84 -1.42 -4.08 -6.35
C VAL A 84 -2.31 -3.21 -5.46
N VAL A 85 -2.02 -3.15 -4.17
CA VAL A 85 -2.89 -2.52 -3.17
C VAL A 85 -2.12 -1.56 -2.27
N ILE A 86 -2.85 -0.61 -1.67
CA ILE A 86 -2.38 0.13 -0.49
C ILE A 86 -2.74 -0.71 0.74
N ASN A 87 -1.73 -1.07 1.51
CA ASN A 87 -1.85 -1.77 2.78
C ASN A 87 -1.00 -1.06 3.85
N GLN A 88 -0.93 -1.60 5.06
CA GLN A 88 -0.17 -0.96 6.15
C GLN A 88 1.28 -0.65 5.74
N ASP A 89 1.98 -1.56 5.06
CA ASP A 89 3.39 -1.38 4.67
C ASP A 89 3.60 -0.15 3.77
N THR A 90 2.59 0.20 2.95
CA THR A 90 2.64 1.39 2.10
C THR A 90 2.75 2.68 2.91
N TRP A 91 2.12 2.73 4.09
CA TRP A 91 2.11 3.89 4.97
C TRP A 91 3.40 4.07 5.79
N LEU A 92 4.16 2.98 6.03
CA LEU A 92 5.31 3.00 6.94
C LEU A 92 6.52 3.72 6.35
N GLY A 93 7.37 4.25 7.24
CA GLY A 93 8.65 4.88 6.94
C GLY A 93 8.69 6.38 7.24
N ASP A 94 9.73 7.02 6.73
CA ASP A 94 9.97 8.46 6.91
C ASP A 94 9.22 9.26 5.84
N TRP A 95 8.58 10.35 6.24
CA TRP A 95 7.80 11.21 5.39
C TRP A 95 8.24 12.66 5.50
N SER A 96 8.13 13.42 4.41
CA SER A 96 8.26 14.87 4.39
C SER A 96 6.86 15.49 4.42
N VAL A 97 6.64 16.50 5.27
CA VAL A 97 5.33 17.15 5.45
C VAL A 97 5.39 18.61 5.00
N SER A 98 4.42 18.98 4.18
CA SER A 98 4.11 20.37 3.85
C SER A 98 2.66 20.64 4.24
N ASP A 99 2.41 21.68 5.05
CA ASP A 99 1.08 21.99 5.55
C ASP A 99 0.75 23.49 5.44
N ASN A 100 -0.54 23.80 5.53
CA ASN A 100 -1.05 25.14 5.68
C ASN A 100 -1.63 25.40 7.09
N CYS A 101 -1.23 24.60 8.07
CA CYS A 101 -1.70 24.68 9.45
C CYS A 101 -1.21 25.94 10.18
N GLY A 102 -0.25 26.63 9.62
CA GLY A 102 0.30 27.97 9.78
C GLY A 102 0.30 28.60 11.14
N GLY A 103 1.43 28.94 11.52
CA GLY A 103 2.08 29.97 12.30
C GLY A 103 1.38 30.63 13.50
N GLY A 104 2.09 30.70 14.59
CA GLY A 104 1.78 31.54 15.75
C GLY A 104 0.98 30.84 16.85
N THR A 105 -0.31 30.75 16.73
CA THR A 105 -1.21 30.09 17.71
C THR A 105 -1.83 28.80 17.19
N GLY A 106 -1.46 28.38 15.98
CA GLY A 106 -2.00 27.24 15.26
C GLY A 106 -1.33 25.93 15.59
N LEU A 107 -1.79 24.90 14.92
CA LEU A 107 -1.15 23.59 14.89
C LEU A 107 0.17 23.71 14.09
N ALA A 108 1.28 23.28 14.67
CA ALA A 108 2.56 23.15 13.97
C ALA A 108 2.90 21.67 13.87
N LEU A 109 2.90 21.13 12.64
CA LEU A 109 3.27 19.74 12.38
C LEU A 109 4.79 19.57 12.26
N ASN A 110 5.28 18.37 12.57
CA ASN A 110 6.66 18.02 12.29
C ASN A 110 6.85 17.83 10.78
N GLY A 111 7.82 18.52 10.20
CA GLY A 111 8.12 18.45 8.76
C GLY A 111 8.72 17.12 8.30
N SER A 112 9.15 16.25 9.22
CA SER A 112 9.80 14.97 8.91
C SER A 112 9.44 13.88 9.92
N PRO A 113 8.15 13.52 10.06
CA PRO A 113 7.73 12.48 10.98
C PRO A 113 8.08 11.09 10.43
N ASN A 114 8.20 10.12 11.35
CA ASN A 114 8.26 8.70 11.01
C ASN A 114 6.89 8.05 11.25
N VAL A 115 6.45 7.21 10.34
CA VAL A 115 5.23 6.42 10.45
C VAL A 115 5.58 4.97 10.71
N ILE A 116 5.06 4.42 11.79
CA ILE A 116 5.30 3.03 12.22
C ILE A 116 3.99 2.25 12.34
N ALA A 117 4.09 0.92 12.36
CA ALA A 117 2.95 0.05 12.55
C ALA A 117 2.31 0.25 13.94
N GLY A 118 0.98 0.23 13.97
CA GLY A 118 0.19 0.26 15.20
C GLY A 118 -0.10 -1.13 15.77
N GLY A 119 -1.13 -1.23 16.57
CA GLY A 119 -1.54 -2.47 17.23
C GLY A 119 -2.25 -3.49 16.34
N SER A 120 -2.56 -3.15 15.09
CA SER A 120 -3.20 -4.01 14.08
C SER A 120 -2.82 -3.55 12.68
N ASP A 121 -3.08 -4.39 11.67
CA ASP A 121 -2.83 -4.07 10.25
C ASP A 121 -3.65 -2.88 9.73
N ALA A 122 -4.74 -2.53 10.43
CA ALA A 122 -5.57 -1.36 10.15
C ALA A 122 -5.16 -0.12 10.96
N GLN A 123 -3.99 -0.11 11.61
CA GLN A 123 -3.54 0.99 12.45
C GLN A 123 -2.09 1.36 12.17
N ILE A 124 -1.83 2.67 12.10
CA ILE A 124 -0.48 3.23 12.04
C ILE A 124 -0.33 4.32 13.10
N LEU A 125 0.91 4.63 13.45
CA LEU A 125 1.28 5.69 14.37
C LEU A 125 2.18 6.69 13.63
N ILE A 126 1.77 7.97 13.59
CA ILE A 126 2.64 9.06 13.14
C ILE A 126 3.36 9.57 14.39
N THR A 127 4.62 9.23 14.52
CA THR A 127 5.44 9.60 15.69
C THR A 127 5.98 11.02 15.55
N GLU A 128 6.27 11.68 16.68
CA GLU A 128 6.74 13.06 16.70
C GLU A 128 5.84 13.98 15.86
N PHE A 129 4.53 13.85 16.05
CA PHE A 129 3.51 14.41 15.18
C PHE A 129 3.54 15.94 15.12
N PHE A 130 3.81 16.59 16.26
CA PHE A 130 3.90 18.05 16.35
C PHE A 130 5.33 18.55 16.38
N SER A 131 5.55 19.75 15.81
CA SER A 131 6.76 20.53 15.98
C SER A 131 6.64 21.43 17.22
N GLY A 132 7.64 21.40 18.08
CA GLY A 132 7.72 22.24 19.28
C GLY A 132 9.00 23.05 19.37
N ILE A 133 9.10 23.96 20.37
CA ILE A 133 10.28 24.80 20.59
C ILE A 133 11.51 23.97 20.98
N THR A 134 11.32 22.84 21.66
CA THR A 134 12.38 21.96 22.18
C THR A 134 12.55 20.67 21.38
N GLY A 135 11.95 20.56 20.22
CA GLY A 135 11.90 19.35 19.37
C GLY A 135 10.47 18.92 19.07
N SER A 136 10.34 17.85 18.31
CA SER A 136 9.04 17.29 17.95
C SER A 136 8.48 16.44 19.08
N TYR A 137 7.15 16.29 19.18
CA TYR A 137 6.47 15.54 20.22
C TYR A 137 5.09 15.03 19.73
N GLY A 138 4.44 14.22 20.58
CA GLY A 138 3.13 13.64 20.28
C GLY A 138 3.18 12.44 19.37
N THR A 139 2.11 11.67 19.37
CA THR A 139 1.93 10.54 18.47
C THR A 139 0.47 10.46 18.05
N ALA A 140 0.21 10.65 16.75
CA ALA A 140 -1.12 10.46 16.22
C ALA A 140 -1.40 8.99 15.96
N ILE A 141 -2.47 8.47 16.56
CA ILE A 141 -2.98 7.12 16.31
C ILE A 141 -3.98 7.20 15.17
N CYS A 142 -3.63 6.56 14.06
CA CYS A 142 -4.43 6.62 12.85
C CYS A 142 -5.03 5.25 12.53
N GLN A 143 -6.29 5.22 12.09
CA GLN A 143 -6.90 4.05 11.48
C GLN A 143 -6.79 4.17 9.96
N ILE A 144 -6.44 3.08 9.31
CA ILE A 144 -6.31 2.98 7.84
C ILE A 144 -7.25 1.90 7.30
N ASP A 145 -7.80 2.17 6.11
CA ASP A 145 -8.60 1.22 5.33
C ASP A 145 -8.28 1.44 3.85
N GLY A 146 -7.37 0.61 3.32
CA GLY A 146 -6.79 0.82 2.00
C GLY A 146 -6.14 2.20 1.88
N GLU A 147 -6.65 3.01 0.97
CA GLU A 147 -6.18 4.38 0.75
C GLU A 147 -6.62 5.39 1.82
N ASN A 148 -7.64 5.06 2.63
CA ASN A 148 -8.21 6.00 3.58
C ASN A 148 -7.48 6.00 4.92
N ILE A 149 -7.34 7.19 5.52
CA ILE A 149 -6.78 7.40 6.86
C ILE A 149 -7.71 8.26 7.69
N THR A 150 -7.90 7.90 8.95
CA THR A 150 -8.65 8.67 9.93
C THR A 150 -7.91 8.77 11.25
N ILE A 151 -7.95 9.96 11.86
CA ILE A 151 -7.48 10.23 13.21
C ILE A 151 -8.71 10.57 14.04
N ALA A 152 -9.09 9.70 14.97
CA ALA A 152 -10.15 10.00 15.93
C ALA A 152 -9.72 11.18 16.82
N GLN A 153 -10.68 11.90 17.38
CA GLN A 153 -10.34 13.01 18.26
C GLN A 153 -9.37 12.57 19.36
N ALA A 154 -8.24 13.23 19.42
CA ALA A 154 -7.15 13.00 20.35
C ALA A 154 -6.69 14.32 20.97
N SER A 155 -5.92 14.25 22.04
CA SER A 155 -5.29 15.42 22.63
C SER A 155 -3.87 15.13 23.04
N ASP A 156 -2.98 16.09 22.79
CA ASP A 156 -1.62 16.13 23.28
C ASP A 156 -1.39 17.43 24.07
N GLY A 157 -0.50 17.38 25.10
CA GLY A 157 -0.17 18.57 25.86
C GLY A 157 0.46 19.64 24.99
N ALA A 158 -0.02 20.87 25.08
CA ALA A 158 0.58 22.01 24.38
C ALA A 158 2.00 22.32 24.92
N PRO A 159 2.92 22.83 24.06
CA PRO A 159 4.25 23.24 24.52
C PRO A 159 4.16 24.27 25.66
N GLY A 160 4.88 23.98 26.75
CA GLY A 160 4.85 24.83 27.95
C GLY A 160 3.89 24.39 29.05
N GLY A 161 3.12 23.32 28.86
CA GLY A 161 2.31 22.64 29.90
C GLY A 161 1.08 23.42 30.38
N LEU A 162 0.62 24.39 29.62
CA LEU A 162 -0.53 25.26 29.99
C LEU A 162 -1.75 25.04 29.06
N GLY A 163 -2.04 23.81 28.70
CA GLY A 163 -3.18 23.46 27.87
C GLY A 163 -2.91 22.23 27.00
N ASP A 164 -3.85 21.92 26.13
CA ASP A 164 -3.80 20.78 25.22
C ASP A 164 -4.02 21.25 23.78
N ILE A 165 -3.45 20.50 22.83
CA ILE A 165 -3.85 20.52 21.43
C ILE A 165 -4.81 19.36 21.23
N ILE A 166 -6.08 19.67 20.99
CA ILE A 166 -7.12 18.71 20.64
C ILE A 166 -7.19 18.67 19.12
N TYR A 167 -7.18 17.52 18.51
CA TYR A 167 -7.20 17.37 17.06
C TYR A 167 -7.91 16.11 16.61
N GLU A 168 -8.39 16.14 15.38
CA GLU A 168 -8.93 15.00 14.63
C GLU A 168 -8.65 15.23 13.15
N GLY A 169 -8.70 14.17 12.33
CA GLY A 169 -8.40 14.31 10.91
C GLY A 169 -8.85 13.14 10.07
N PHE A 170 -8.90 13.39 8.77
CA PHE A 170 -9.16 12.37 7.77
C PHE A 170 -8.41 12.70 6.47
N GLY A 171 -8.14 11.69 5.67
CA GLY A 171 -7.40 11.88 4.43
C GLY A 171 -7.33 10.63 3.59
N SER A 172 -6.48 10.69 2.56
CA SER A 172 -6.26 9.57 1.67
C SER A 172 -4.86 9.54 1.08
N MET A 173 -4.37 8.34 0.83
CA MET A 173 -3.17 8.05 0.05
C MET A 173 -3.49 8.14 -1.44
N ASN A 174 -2.57 8.66 -2.23
CA ASN A 174 -2.64 8.59 -3.69
C ASN A 174 -2.37 7.16 -4.19
N SER A 175 -2.89 6.83 -5.36
CA SER A 175 -2.77 5.49 -5.94
C SER A 175 -1.33 5.04 -6.23
N ASP A 176 -0.37 5.97 -6.23
CA ASP A 176 1.07 5.68 -6.37
C ASP A 176 1.74 5.22 -5.07
N GLY A 177 1.08 5.35 -3.91
CA GLY A 177 1.58 4.95 -2.60
C GLY A 177 2.73 5.80 -2.04
N VAL A 178 3.08 6.92 -2.68
CA VAL A 178 4.22 7.77 -2.29
C VAL A 178 3.83 9.15 -1.79
N SER A 179 2.53 9.45 -1.77
CA SER A 179 2.01 10.68 -1.18
C SER A 179 0.60 10.51 -0.62
N PHE A 180 0.28 11.24 0.45
CA PHE A 180 -1.07 11.30 1.02
C PHE A 180 -1.38 12.68 1.60
N THR A 181 -2.66 12.97 1.76
CA THR A 181 -3.12 14.21 2.38
C THR A 181 -3.98 13.91 3.59
N ILE A 182 -3.88 14.76 4.63
CA ILE A 182 -4.79 14.74 5.78
C ILE A 182 -5.33 16.15 5.98
N THR A 183 -6.64 16.24 6.14
CA THR A 183 -7.32 17.45 6.61
C THR A 183 -7.53 17.32 8.12
N PHE A 184 -7.02 18.28 8.88
CA PHE A 184 -7.15 18.34 10.34
C PHE A 184 -8.11 19.43 10.78
N THR A 185 -8.90 19.15 11.81
CA THR A 185 -9.48 20.17 12.68
C THR A 185 -8.72 20.16 14.00
N TRP A 186 -8.44 21.31 14.54
CA TRP A 186 -7.64 21.43 15.76
C TRP A 186 -8.13 22.56 16.66
N GLN A 187 -7.88 22.40 17.96
CA GLN A 187 -8.08 23.40 18.99
C GLN A 187 -6.89 23.38 19.96
N ASN A 188 -6.23 24.53 20.09
CA ASN A 188 -5.21 24.76 21.12
C ASN A 188 -5.87 25.47 22.31
N THR A 189 -5.89 24.84 23.48
CA THR A 189 -6.55 25.34 24.69
C THR A 189 -5.63 26.19 25.57
N THR A 190 -4.38 26.48 25.11
CA THR A 190 -3.42 27.30 25.87
C THR A 190 -4.01 28.67 26.17
N PRO A 191 -4.04 29.11 27.47
CA PRO A 191 -4.52 30.43 27.83
C PRO A 191 -3.77 31.55 27.10
N PHE A 192 -4.51 32.55 26.58
CA PHE A 192 -4.01 33.75 25.90
C PHE A 192 -3.37 33.55 24.51
N THR A 193 -2.97 32.32 24.15
CA THR A 193 -2.29 32.03 22.86
C THR A 193 -2.96 30.88 22.12
N GLY A 194 -4.06 30.36 22.66
CA GLY A 194 -4.84 29.29 22.03
C GLY A 194 -5.65 29.79 20.83
N GLY A 195 -6.11 28.83 20.06
CA GLY A 195 -6.94 29.07 18.88
C GLY A 195 -7.50 27.75 18.34
N SER A 196 -8.25 27.85 17.27
CA SER A 196 -8.77 26.67 16.56
C SER A 196 -8.80 26.91 15.06
N GLY A 197 -8.82 25.84 14.30
CA GLY A 197 -8.88 25.96 12.85
C GLY A 197 -8.97 24.62 12.15
N THR A 198 -8.96 24.69 10.84
CA THR A 198 -8.84 23.57 9.94
C THR A 198 -7.64 23.79 9.04
N CYS A 199 -6.85 22.79 8.80
CA CYS A 199 -5.70 22.84 7.90
C CYS A 199 -5.55 21.53 7.13
N GLN A 200 -4.71 21.56 6.11
CA GLN A 200 -4.37 20.40 5.31
C GLN A 200 -2.86 20.21 5.31
N ALA A 201 -2.45 18.96 5.46
CA ALA A 201 -1.07 18.54 5.33
C ALA A 201 -0.92 17.55 4.18
N THR A 202 0.15 17.68 3.41
CA THR A 202 0.58 16.77 2.37
C THR A 202 1.85 16.08 2.83
N TYR A 203 1.83 14.76 2.83
CA TYR A 203 2.94 13.89 3.16
C TYR A 203 3.51 13.31 1.85
N SER A 204 4.83 13.26 1.71
CA SER A 204 5.52 12.68 0.54
C SER A 204 6.79 11.92 0.95
N LYS A 205 7.08 10.81 0.26
CA LYS A 205 8.33 10.03 0.36
C LYS A 205 9.39 10.54 -0.59
#